data_10cbee38867f92c570749d009bd273fd
#
_entry.id   10cbee38867f92c570749d009bd273fd
#
_cell.length_a   1.000
_cell.length_b   1.000
_cell.length_c   1.000
_cell.angle_alpha   90.00
_cell.angle_beta   90.00
_cell.angle_gamma   90.00
#
_symmetry.space_group_name_H-M   'P 1'
#
loop_
_entity.id
_entity.type
_entity.pdbx_description
1 polymer ?
#
loop_
_entity_poly.entity_id
_entity_poly.type
_entity_poly.pdbx_seq_one_letter_code
_entity_poly.pdbx_strand_id
1 'polypeptide(L)'
;MRYEDLTRKVGPLEFTRITRDVFRSRSALRDTLARNNPGRPLTLPPIDFNRREVFLVAAGPRSSTGYDLRIVSLRDEGDRIVVTVHERTPSLGDPVRARVTYPFRLIAFPRSDKPVKLKWPGRP
;
A
#
# COMPACT_ATOMS: atom_id res chain seq x y z
N MET A 1 -7.14 15.57 -0.98
CA MET A 1 -6.10 15.25 -1.97
C MET A 1 -6.54 14.11 -2.85
N ARG A 2 -6.18 14.17 -4.11
CA ARG A 2 -6.45 13.06 -5.04
C ARG A 2 -5.32 12.06 -5.02
N TYR A 3 -5.64 10.80 -5.20
CA TYR A 3 -4.65 9.75 -5.37
C TYR A 3 -5.16 8.72 -6.37
N GLU A 4 -4.21 7.97 -6.93
CA GLU A 4 -4.50 6.83 -7.78
C GLU A 4 -4.08 5.55 -7.06
N ASP A 5 -4.97 4.58 -6.96
CA ASP A 5 -4.65 3.28 -6.37
C ASP A 5 -3.99 2.40 -7.43
N LEU A 6 -2.73 2.04 -7.20
CA LEU A 6 -1.93 1.25 -8.12
C LEU A 6 -1.88 -0.24 -7.73
N THR A 7 -2.55 -0.63 -6.64
CA THR A 7 -2.40 -1.96 -6.07
C THR A 7 -2.64 -3.08 -7.08
N ARG A 8 -3.70 -2.97 -7.87
CA ARG A 8 -4.02 -3.98 -8.88
C ARG A 8 -3.11 -3.94 -10.09
N LYS A 9 -2.53 -2.78 -10.38
CA LYS A 9 -1.67 -2.59 -11.56
C LYS A 9 -0.31 -3.26 -11.41
N VAL A 10 0.18 -3.38 -10.17
CA VAL A 10 1.47 -4.03 -9.92
C VAL A 10 1.34 -5.53 -9.72
N GLY A 11 0.12 -6.04 -9.63
CA GLY A 11 -0.13 -7.47 -9.44
C GLY A 11 0.06 -7.93 -8.00
N PRO A 12 -0.11 -9.23 -7.74
CA PRO A 12 -0.01 -9.77 -6.39
C PRO A 12 1.45 -9.75 -5.92
N LEU A 13 1.65 -9.23 -4.71
CA LEU A 13 2.94 -9.15 -4.04
C LEU A 13 2.79 -9.77 -2.64
N GLU A 14 3.90 -10.22 -2.04
CA GLU A 14 3.88 -10.90 -0.75
C GLU A 14 4.80 -10.19 0.23
N PHE A 15 4.28 -9.15 0.86
CA PHE A 15 4.98 -8.45 1.94
C PHE A 15 4.86 -9.27 3.22
N THR A 16 5.94 -9.86 3.65
CA THR A 16 5.95 -10.77 4.81
C THR A 16 6.03 -10.04 6.15
N ARG A 17 6.08 -8.71 6.15
CA ARG A 17 6.11 -7.86 7.34
C ARG A 17 5.21 -6.66 7.15
N ILE A 18 4.76 -6.07 8.26
CA ILE A 18 4.15 -4.75 8.23
C ILE A 18 5.17 -3.78 7.64
N THR A 19 4.78 -3.12 6.55
CA THR A 19 5.68 -2.26 5.79
C THR A 19 4.99 -0.93 5.50
N ARG A 20 5.75 0.16 5.60
CA ARG A 20 5.35 1.46 5.09
C ARG A 20 6.56 2.13 4.46
N ASP A 21 6.36 2.74 3.31
CA ASP A 21 7.46 3.44 2.63
C ASP A 21 6.93 4.48 1.64
N VAL A 22 7.77 5.47 1.37
CA VAL A 22 7.49 6.51 0.38
C VAL A 22 8.55 6.41 -0.71
N PHE A 23 8.11 6.39 -1.96
CA PHE A 23 9.01 6.29 -3.09
C PHE A 23 8.93 7.55 -3.94
N ARG A 24 10.08 8.12 -4.24
CA ARG A 24 10.23 9.30 -5.08
C ARG A 24 11.07 9.04 -6.33
N SER A 25 11.39 7.77 -6.57
CA SER A 25 12.07 7.33 -7.79
C SER A 25 11.57 5.97 -8.23
N ARG A 26 11.64 5.73 -9.54
CA ARG A 26 11.21 4.46 -10.12
C ARG A 26 12.10 3.29 -9.66
N SER A 27 13.40 3.51 -9.55
CA SER A 27 14.31 2.45 -9.13
C SER A 27 14.07 2.02 -7.69
N ALA A 28 13.81 2.96 -6.77
CA ALA A 28 13.51 2.64 -5.38
C ALA A 28 12.21 1.83 -5.27
N LEU A 29 11.19 2.23 -6.00
CA LEU A 29 9.92 1.48 -6.04
C LEU A 29 10.14 0.08 -6.61
N ARG A 30 10.80 -0.03 -7.76
CA ARG A 30 11.06 -1.31 -8.41
C ARG A 30 11.81 -2.26 -7.49
N ASP A 31 12.85 -1.79 -6.82
CA ASP A 31 13.67 -2.64 -5.94
C ASP A 31 12.83 -3.22 -4.79
N THR A 32 11.99 -2.40 -4.17
CA THR A 32 11.14 -2.87 -3.08
C THR A 32 10.09 -3.86 -3.57
N LEU A 33 9.43 -3.58 -4.68
CA LEU A 33 8.42 -4.49 -5.23
C LEU A 33 9.06 -5.80 -5.70
N ALA A 34 10.23 -5.74 -6.30
CA ALA A 34 10.94 -6.95 -6.77
C ALA A 34 11.30 -7.88 -5.60
N ARG A 35 11.72 -7.33 -4.46
CA ARG A 35 12.04 -8.14 -3.28
C ARG A 35 10.83 -8.86 -2.68
N ASN A 36 9.63 -8.39 -2.98
CA ASN A 36 8.38 -8.94 -2.43
C ASN A 36 7.53 -9.60 -3.50
N ASN A 37 8.11 -9.86 -4.65
CA ASN A 37 7.45 -10.50 -5.78
C ASN A 37 7.66 -12.01 -5.70
N PRO A 38 6.59 -12.83 -5.73
CA PRO A 38 6.70 -14.29 -5.61
C PRO A 38 7.11 -14.99 -6.92
N GLY A 39 8.03 -14.41 -7.69
CA GLY A 39 8.57 -15.03 -8.89
C GLY A 39 7.78 -14.81 -10.17
N ARG A 40 6.87 -13.85 -10.18
CA ARG A 40 6.10 -13.46 -11.36
C ARG A 40 6.75 -12.27 -12.05
N PRO A 41 6.48 -12.04 -13.35
CA PRO A 41 6.92 -10.81 -13.98
C PRO A 41 6.36 -9.59 -13.25
N LEU A 42 7.22 -8.67 -12.87
CA LEU A 42 6.81 -7.44 -12.19
C LEU A 42 6.35 -6.42 -13.23
N THR A 43 5.12 -5.93 -13.05
CA THR A 43 4.58 -4.85 -13.88
C THR A 43 4.59 -3.55 -13.10
N LEU A 44 5.29 -2.53 -13.62
CA LEU A 44 5.28 -1.20 -13.07
C LEU A 44 4.52 -0.27 -14.00
N PRO A 45 3.43 0.36 -13.52
CA PRO A 45 2.74 1.36 -14.33
C PRO A 45 3.63 2.58 -14.55
N PRO A 46 3.39 3.37 -15.62
CA PRO A 46 4.13 4.60 -15.82
C PRO A 46 3.77 5.62 -14.74
N ILE A 47 4.78 6.18 -14.09
CA ILE A 47 4.62 7.18 -13.04
C ILE A 47 5.65 8.29 -13.31
N ASP A 48 5.17 9.52 -13.37
CA ASP A 48 6.06 10.68 -13.47
C ASP A 48 6.48 11.11 -12.06
N PHE A 49 7.66 10.65 -11.64
CA PHE A 49 8.17 10.95 -10.30
C PHE A 49 8.61 12.40 -10.11
N ASN A 50 8.63 13.21 -11.16
CA ASN A 50 8.79 14.66 -11.00
C ASN A 50 7.52 15.32 -10.47
N ARG A 51 6.37 14.71 -10.70
CA ARG A 51 5.06 15.25 -10.33
C ARG A 51 4.35 14.47 -9.25
N ARG A 52 4.67 13.19 -9.09
CA ARG A 52 3.99 12.31 -8.14
C ARG A 52 4.99 11.56 -7.29
N GLU A 53 4.56 11.17 -6.13
CA GLU A 53 5.24 10.21 -5.26
C GLU A 53 4.31 9.05 -4.96
N VAL A 54 4.88 7.95 -4.47
CA VAL A 54 4.15 6.70 -4.25
C VAL A 54 4.28 6.32 -2.79
N PHE A 55 3.17 5.93 -2.17
CA PHE A 55 3.15 5.43 -0.80
C PHE A 55 2.72 3.98 -0.78
N LEU A 56 3.45 3.18 -0.03
CA LEU A 56 3.17 1.76 0.21
C LEU A 56 2.81 1.55 1.66
N VAL A 57 1.73 0.80 1.89
CA VAL A 57 1.40 0.25 3.20
C VAL A 57 1.02 -1.21 3.04
N ALA A 58 1.60 -2.09 3.86
CA ALA A 58 1.36 -3.53 3.82
C ALA A 58 1.11 -4.06 5.22
N ALA A 59 0.13 -4.95 5.35
CA ALA A 59 -0.28 -5.50 6.63
C ALA A 59 0.62 -6.64 7.12
N GLY A 60 1.41 -7.24 6.22
CA GLY A 60 2.04 -8.52 6.49
C GLY A 60 1.07 -9.68 6.27
N PRO A 61 1.46 -10.90 6.65
CA PRO A 61 0.60 -12.07 6.43
C PRO A 61 -0.71 -12.00 7.22
N ARG A 62 -1.78 -12.47 6.60
CA ARG A 62 -3.08 -12.66 7.23
C ARG A 62 -3.58 -14.07 6.92
N SER A 63 -4.49 -14.57 7.76
CA SER A 63 -4.89 -15.99 7.73
C SER A 63 -6.03 -16.32 6.78
N SER A 64 -6.63 -15.32 6.14
CA SER A 64 -7.76 -15.57 5.25
C SER A 64 -7.96 -14.46 4.22
N THR A 65 -8.84 -14.70 3.26
CA THR A 65 -9.24 -13.73 2.25
C THR A 65 -10.13 -12.60 2.80
N GLY A 66 -10.55 -12.68 4.06
CA GLY A 66 -11.42 -11.67 4.67
C GLY A 66 -10.71 -10.41 5.14
N TYR A 67 -9.39 -10.41 5.14
CA TYR A 67 -8.60 -9.22 5.53
C TYR A 67 -8.27 -8.37 4.32
N ASP A 68 -8.38 -7.07 4.45
CA ASP A 68 -7.97 -6.13 3.41
C ASP A 68 -7.61 -4.78 4.03
N LEU A 69 -6.84 -3.98 3.32
CA LEU A 69 -6.52 -2.62 3.70
C LEU A 69 -7.30 -1.63 2.84
N ARG A 70 -7.78 -0.57 3.46
CA ARG A 70 -8.49 0.50 2.78
C ARG A 70 -7.88 1.84 3.12
N ILE A 71 -7.66 2.67 2.10
CA ILE A 71 -7.29 4.06 2.30
C ILE A 71 -8.56 4.82 2.69
N VAL A 72 -8.57 5.35 3.90
CA VAL A 72 -9.73 6.12 4.42
C VAL A 72 -9.63 7.57 3.98
N SER A 73 -8.44 8.15 4.11
CA SER A 73 -8.22 9.54 3.71
C SER A 73 -6.76 9.81 3.41
N LEU A 74 -6.54 10.83 2.61
CA LEU A 74 -5.24 11.39 2.29
C LEU A 74 -5.36 12.90 2.46
N ARG A 75 -4.57 13.49 3.38
CA ARG A 75 -4.65 14.89 3.72
C ARG A 75 -3.30 15.57 3.67
N ASP A 76 -3.27 16.76 3.12
CA ASP A 76 -2.14 17.68 3.25
C ASP A 76 -2.42 18.58 4.47
N GLU A 77 -1.62 18.41 5.53
CA GLU A 77 -1.76 19.18 6.76
C GLU A 77 -0.80 20.38 6.83
N GLY A 78 -0.21 20.74 5.71
CA GLY A 78 0.71 21.87 5.60
C GLY A 78 2.16 21.46 5.76
N ASP A 79 2.54 20.90 6.90
CA ASP A 79 3.90 20.44 7.20
C ASP A 79 4.12 18.95 6.88
N ARG A 80 3.05 18.24 6.61
CA ARG A 80 3.12 16.80 6.35
C ARG A 80 1.89 16.33 5.58
N ILE A 81 2.04 15.17 4.94
CA ILE A 81 0.92 14.43 4.35
C ILE A 81 0.51 13.34 5.34
N VAL A 82 -0.78 13.16 5.56
CA VAL A 82 -1.30 12.11 6.45
C VAL A 82 -2.14 11.14 5.63
N VAL A 83 -1.75 9.88 5.66
CA VAL A 83 -2.49 8.76 5.07
C VAL A 83 -3.16 8.00 6.20
N THR A 84 -4.48 7.92 6.18
CA THR A 84 -5.24 7.14 7.15
C THR A 84 -5.72 5.86 6.51
N VAL A 85 -5.47 4.73 7.17
CA VAL A 85 -5.76 3.40 6.68
C VAL A 85 -6.63 2.67 7.69
N HIS A 86 -7.55 1.86 7.19
CA HIS A 86 -8.35 0.96 7.99
C HIS A 86 -8.17 -0.47 7.49
N GLU A 87 -7.91 -1.39 8.39
CA GLU A 87 -7.88 -2.80 8.05
C GLU A 87 -9.26 -3.40 8.24
N ARG A 88 -9.83 -3.93 7.15
CA ARG A 88 -11.04 -4.73 7.22
C ARG A 88 -10.67 -6.12 7.74
N THR A 89 -11.38 -6.57 8.76
CA THR A 89 -11.26 -7.93 9.30
C THR A 89 -12.54 -8.71 9.01
N PRO A 90 -12.46 -10.04 8.85
CA PRO A 90 -13.66 -10.82 8.61
C PRO A 90 -14.56 -10.86 9.83
N SER A 91 -15.88 -10.77 9.58
CA SER A 91 -16.90 -10.99 10.61
C SER A 91 -17.34 -12.44 10.61
N LEU A 92 -17.93 -12.87 11.70
CA LEU A 92 -18.50 -14.20 11.80
C LEU A 92 -19.56 -14.39 10.71
N GLY A 93 -19.42 -15.46 9.92
CA GLY A 93 -20.31 -15.74 8.81
C GLY A 93 -19.90 -15.15 7.47
N ASP A 94 -18.83 -14.36 7.39
CA ASP A 94 -18.32 -13.88 6.12
C ASP A 94 -17.83 -15.06 5.25
N PRO A 95 -18.11 -15.04 3.93
CA PRO A 95 -17.63 -16.08 3.03
C PRO A 95 -16.15 -15.87 2.71
N VAL A 96 -15.26 -16.34 3.58
CA VAL A 96 -13.81 -16.22 3.41
C VAL A 96 -13.17 -17.59 3.17
N ARG A 97 -12.00 -17.58 2.52
CA ARG A 97 -11.18 -18.77 2.34
C ARG A 97 -10.03 -18.73 3.34
N ALA A 98 -9.77 -19.85 3.99
CA ALA A 98 -8.65 -20.03 4.89
C ALA A 98 -7.37 -20.24 4.06
N ARG A 99 -6.66 -19.16 3.79
CA ARG A 99 -5.35 -19.17 3.13
C ARG A 99 -4.58 -17.94 3.53
N VAL A 100 -3.26 -18.02 3.50
CA VAL A 100 -2.42 -16.86 3.79
C VAL A 100 -2.59 -15.82 2.68
N THR A 101 -2.86 -14.59 3.07
CA THR A 101 -2.95 -13.45 2.18
C THR A 101 -1.98 -12.35 2.64
N TYR A 102 -1.71 -11.39 1.75
CA TYR A 102 -0.74 -10.32 2.01
C TYR A 102 -1.35 -8.97 1.60
N PRO A 103 -2.31 -8.44 2.40
CA PRO A 103 -2.97 -7.19 2.02
C PRO A 103 -1.99 -6.04 1.96
N PHE A 104 -2.09 -5.25 0.89
CA PHE A 104 -1.31 -4.02 0.76
C PHE A 104 -2.08 -3.00 -0.09
N ARG A 105 -1.67 -1.73 0.05
CA ARG A 105 -2.10 -0.65 -0.83
C ARG A 105 -0.88 0.11 -1.32
N LEU A 106 -0.89 0.40 -2.61
CA LEU A 106 0.11 1.21 -3.27
C LEU A 106 -0.62 2.35 -3.96
N ILE A 107 -0.34 3.58 -3.53
CA ILE A 107 -1.04 4.76 -4.07
C ILE A 107 -0.04 5.79 -4.57
N ALA A 108 -0.42 6.51 -5.63
CA ALA A 108 0.34 7.63 -6.16
C ALA A 108 -0.44 8.92 -5.96
N PHE A 109 0.24 9.97 -5.53
CA PHE A 109 -0.37 11.28 -5.30
C PHE A 109 0.63 12.39 -5.61
N PRO A 110 0.17 13.65 -5.69
CA PRO A 110 1.06 14.75 -6.05
C PRO A 110 2.27 14.85 -5.13
N ARG A 111 3.45 14.99 -5.71
CA ARG A 111 4.70 15.09 -4.98
C ARG A 111 4.75 16.40 -4.20
N SER A 112 5.14 16.33 -2.93
CA SER A 112 5.20 17.50 -2.06
C SER A 112 6.53 17.64 -1.35
N ASP A 113 7.38 16.61 -1.35
CA ASP A 113 8.62 16.52 -0.56
C ASP A 113 8.40 16.65 0.94
N LYS A 114 7.16 16.61 1.40
CA LYS A 114 6.79 16.62 2.82
C LYS A 114 6.92 15.22 3.41
N PRO A 115 7.13 15.11 4.73
CA PRO A 115 7.02 13.80 5.39
C PRO A 115 5.63 13.24 5.22
N VAL A 116 5.54 11.92 5.04
CA VAL A 116 4.27 11.21 4.94
C VAL A 116 4.06 10.40 6.21
N LYS A 117 3.00 10.72 6.94
CA LYS A 117 2.65 10.05 8.18
C LYS A 117 1.52 9.07 7.95
N LEU A 118 1.67 7.85 8.47
CA LEU A 118 0.63 6.84 8.46
C LEU A 118 -0.17 6.88 9.75
N LYS A 119 -1.50 6.95 9.63
CA LYS A 119 -2.43 6.68 10.71
C LYS A 119 -3.15 5.38 10.42
N TRP A 120 -2.99 4.43 11.33
CA TRP A 120 -3.61 3.12 11.21
C TRP A 120 -4.19 2.72 12.57
N PRO A 121 -5.39 3.23 12.90
CA PRO A 121 -6.04 2.89 14.18
C PRO A 121 -6.31 1.39 14.27
N GLY A 122 -6.07 0.80 15.43
CA GLY A 122 -6.28 -0.62 15.64
C GLY A 122 -5.22 -1.53 15.01
N ARG A 123 -4.09 -0.97 14.57
CA ARG A 123 -2.97 -1.77 14.08
C ARG A 123 -2.50 -2.75 15.16
N PRO A 124 -2.37 -4.03 14.82
CA PRO A 124 -1.87 -5.03 15.77
C PRO A 124 -0.41 -4.79 16.20
#